data_137f3726dd4a08f080f2bee9e592f742
#
_entry.id   137f3726dd4a08f080f2bee9e592f742
#
_cell.length_a   1.000
_cell.length_b   1.000
_cell.length_c   1.000
_cell.angle_alpha   90.00
_cell.angle_beta   90.00
_cell.angle_gamma   90.00
#
_symmetry.space_group_name_H-M   'P 1'
#
loop_
_entity.id
_entity.type
_entity.pdbx_description
1 polymer ?
#
loop_
_entity_poly.entity_id
_entity_poly.type
_entity_poly.pdbx_seq_one_letter_code
_entity_poly.pdbx_strand_id
1 'polypeptide(L)'
;HNLLENYSAVKQYRFAEKGMTDLFIVFFEIGFNMLSSHGTMCLITPSSWLSSKAGVNLRKYITKQKNLSGIVDLEHFQAFPATTYSLISRFQSAKKDDKIEYYIFNPNNTSIELKTILSQNQITINEYFFLGSTDMLSSLRKIKSTTENKYAIVKNGFATLADKVFIGNFGFSSGCIKVLKASNGRWSKCIFPYDESGSP
;
A
#
# COMPACT_ATOMS: atom_id res chain seq x y z
N HIS A 1 -20.25 -9.34 10.05
CA HIS A 1 -21.17 -8.28 9.57
C HIS A 1 -21.53 -7.25 10.64
N ASN A 2 -21.42 -7.57 11.93
CA ASN A 2 -21.74 -6.62 13.03
C ASN A 2 -20.62 -5.60 13.32
N LEU A 3 -19.47 -5.68 12.64
CA LEU A 3 -18.40 -4.69 12.76
C LEU A 3 -18.78 -3.34 12.10
N LEU A 4 -19.69 -3.33 11.15
CA LEU A 4 -20.07 -2.11 10.41
C LEU A 4 -20.94 -1.15 11.24
N GLU A 5 -21.75 -1.64 12.18
CA GLU A 5 -22.56 -0.79 13.04
C GLU A 5 -21.72 -0.01 14.08
N ASN A 6 -20.59 -0.59 14.50
CA ASN A 6 -19.65 0.08 15.39
C ASN A 6 -18.67 1.03 14.65
N TYR A 7 -18.69 1.05 13.33
CA TYR A 7 -17.81 1.93 12.52
C TYR A 7 -18.18 3.41 12.60
N SER A 8 -19.35 3.76 13.09
CA SER A 8 -19.72 5.18 13.30
C SER A 8 -18.75 5.87 14.27
N ALA A 9 -18.28 5.18 15.30
CA ALA A 9 -17.30 5.69 16.25
C ALA A 9 -15.93 5.98 15.59
N VAL A 10 -15.57 5.25 14.55
CA VAL A 10 -14.30 5.44 13.82
C VAL A 10 -14.30 6.74 13.03
N LYS A 11 -15.46 7.20 12.55
CA LYS A 11 -15.60 8.47 11.80
C LYS A 11 -15.33 9.73 12.64
N GLN A 12 -15.23 9.61 13.96
CA GLN A 12 -14.84 10.71 14.84
C GLN A 12 -13.36 11.07 14.71
N TYR A 13 -12.56 10.15 14.19
CA TYR A 13 -11.13 10.37 13.98
C TYR A 13 -10.87 11.09 12.66
N ARG A 14 -10.05 12.13 12.70
CA ARG A 14 -9.71 12.99 11.53
C ARG A 14 -9.20 12.21 10.33
N PHE A 15 -8.40 11.16 10.58
CA PHE A 15 -7.82 10.38 9.51
C PHE A 15 -8.83 9.41 8.89
N ALA A 16 -9.92 9.13 9.59
CA ALA A 16 -10.95 8.17 9.21
C ALA A 16 -12.28 8.82 8.75
N GLU A 17 -12.34 10.14 8.67
CA GLU A 17 -13.56 10.91 8.44
C GLU A 17 -14.22 10.65 7.07
N LYS A 18 -13.43 10.33 6.04
CA LYS A 18 -13.92 10.18 4.66
C LYS A 18 -13.56 8.83 4.06
N GLY A 19 -14.56 8.17 3.50
CA GLY A 19 -14.40 6.99 2.65
C GLY A 19 -14.42 5.65 3.40
N MET A 20 -14.01 4.59 2.71
CA MET A 20 -13.76 3.28 3.31
C MET A 20 -12.53 3.40 4.20
N THR A 21 -12.74 3.32 5.50
CA THR A 21 -11.70 3.49 6.50
C THR A 21 -11.23 2.13 6.98
N ASP A 22 -9.94 1.91 6.88
CA ASP A 22 -9.29 0.79 7.55
C ASP A 22 -9.01 1.15 9.02
N LEU A 23 -9.33 0.24 9.93
CA LEU A 23 -9.20 0.47 11.37
C LEU A 23 -7.77 0.85 11.79
N PHE A 24 -6.75 0.32 11.11
CA PHE A 24 -5.36 0.65 11.44
C PHE A 24 -5.01 2.15 11.24
N ILE A 25 -5.74 2.87 10.40
CA ILE A 25 -5.56 4.33 10.22
C ILE A 25 -5.85 5.08 11.51
N VAL A 26 -6.82 4.61 12.29
CA VAL A 26 -7.18 5.19 13.58
C VAL A 26 -6.04 5.04 14.60
N PHE A 27 -5.30 3.94 14.55
CA PHE A 27 -4.17 3.73 15.46
C PHE A 27 -3.05 4.77 15.27
N PHE A 28 -2.85 5.27 14.04
CA PHE A 28 -1.93 6.38 13.83
C PHE A 28 -2.38 7.63 14.59
N GLU A 29 -3.66 7.99 14.51
CA GLU A 29 -4.16 9.17 15.18
C GLU A 29 -4.10 9.04 16.70
N ILE A 30 -4.49 7.90 17.24
CA ILE A 30 -4.38 7.62 18.67
C ILE A 30 -2.91 7.72 19.10
N GLY A 31 -2.00 7.09 18.37
CA GLY A 31 -0.58 7.13 18.67
C GLY A 31 0.00 8.56 18.63
N PHE A 32 -0.35 9.37 17.62
CA PHE A 32 0.07 10.77 17.58
C PHE A 32 -0.48 11.60 18.73
N ASN A 33 -1.71 11.35 19.17
CA ASN A 33 -2.31 12.06 20.29
C ASN A 33 -1.67 11.68 21.65
N MET A 34 -1.11 10.47 21.75
CA MET A 34 -0.43 9.99 22.94
C MET A 34 1.05 10.35 22.97
N LEU A 35 1.60 10.83 21.86
CA LEU A 35 3.02 11.06 21.70
C LEU A 35 3.44 12.33 22.44
N SER A 36 4.40 12.22 23.35
CA SER A 36 4.97 13.37 24.05
C SER A 36 5.77 14.28 23.11
N SER A 37 6.13 15.48 23.56
CA SER A 37 6.86 16.48 22.76
C SER A 37 8.20 15.98 22.20
N HIS A 38 8.83 15.01 22.86
CA HIS A 38 10.09 14.38 22.42
C HIS A 38 9.93 12.87 22.18
N GLY A 39 8.70 12.43 22.05
CA GLY A 39 8.37 11.01 21.92
C GLY A 39 8.71 10.44 20.54
N THR A 40 8.92 9.14 20.53
CA THR A 40 9.05 8.33 19.30
C THR A 40 7.97 7.26 19.30
N MET A 41 7.32 7.07 18.16
CA MET A 41 6.32 6.04 17.94
C MET A 41 6.76 5.14 16.78
N CYS A 42 6.62 3.84 16.96
CA CYS A 42 6.76 2.85 15.89
C CYS A 42 5.45 2.08 15.75
N LEU A 43 4.98 1.95 14.52
CA LEU A 43 3.79 1.15 14.19
C LEU A 43 4.10 0.19 13.06
N ILE A 44 3.68 -1.06 13.23
CA ILE A 44 3.62 -2.03 12.14
C ILE A 44 2.20 -2.04 11.58
N THR A 45 2.06 -1.78 10.28
CA THR A 45 0.76 -1.64 9.63
C THR A 45 0.81 -2.15 8.19
N PRO A 46 -0.35 -2.41 7.56
CA PRO A 46 -0.40 -2.57 6.12
C PRO A 46 0.22 -1.37 5.40
N SER A 47 0.94 -1.62 4.31
CA SER A 47 1.57 -0.56 3.49
C SER A 47 0.56 0.26 2.68
N SER A 48 -0.69 -0.17 2.63
CA SER A 48 -1.76 0.45 1.83
C SER A 48 -1.98 1.94 2.12
N TRP A 49 -1.69 2.43 3.33
CA TRP A 49 -1.82 3.85 3.65
C TRP A 49 -0.90 4.75 2.81
N LEU A 50 0.17 4.22 2.24
CA LEU A 50 1.06 4.97 1.35
C LEU A 50 0.35 5.45 0.08
N SER A 51 -0.61 4.65 -0.45
CA SER A 51 -1.21 4.92 -1.77
C SER A 51 -2.73 4.79 -1.82
N SER A 52 -3.41 4.29 -0.78
CA SER A 52 -4.86 4.15 -0.77
C SER A 52 -5.59 5.48 -0.54
N LYS A 53 -6.86 5.51 -0.92
CA LYS A 53 -7.77 6.63 -0.59
C LYS A 53 -7.98 6.78 0.92
N ALA A 54 -8.01 5.67 1.66
CA ALA A 54 -8.15 5.67 3.11
C ALA A 54 -6.99 6.41 3.82
N GLY A 55 -5.77 6.35 3.26
CA GLY A 55 -4.58 6.99 3.82
C GLY A 55 -4.43 8.49 3.52
N VAL A 56 -5.33 9.12 2.79
CA VAL A 56 -5.13 10.49 2.29
C VAL A 56 -4.95 11.53 3.42
N ASN A 57 -5.80 11.48 4.44
CA ASN A 57 -5.72 12.42 5.57
C ASN A 57 -4.48 12.18 6.43
N LEU A 58 -4.11 10.92 6.62
CA LEU A 58 -2.87 10.55 7.31
C LEU A 58 -1.64 11.09 6.55
N ARG A 59 -1.54 10.89 5.24
CA ARG A 59 -0.43 11.42 4.44
C ARG A 59 -0.35 12.93 4.47
N LYS A 60 -1.50 13.64 4.39
CA LYS A 60 -1.55 15.11 4.54
C LYS A 60 -1.00 15.56 5.90
N TYR A 61 -1.38 14.85 6.96
CA TYR A 61 -0.86 15.14 8.30
C TYR A 61 0.66 14.91 8.38
N ILE A 62 1.15 13.76 7.94
CA ILE A 62 2.57 13.42 7.93
C ILE A 62 3.37 14.46 7.11
N THR A 63 2.88 14.84 5.94
CA THR A 63 3.53 15.86 5.08
C THR A 63 3.62 17.22 5.78
N LYS A 64 2.55 17.61 6.49
CA LYS A 64 2.51 18.88 7.22
C LYS A 64 3.44 18.87 8.44
N GLN A 65 3.44 17.79 9.20
CA GLN A 65 4.22 17.67 10.43
C GLN A 65 5.69 17.29 10.19
N LYS A 66 5.99 16.67 9.05
CA LYS A 66 7.33 16.16 8.72
C LYS A 66 7.91 15.23 9.81
N ASN A 67 7.03 14.52 10.51
CA ASN A 67 7.38 13.72 11.68
C ASN A 67 7.79 12.28 11.36
N LEU A 68 7.63 11.82 10.12
CA LEU A 68 8.09 10.50 9.67
C LEU A 68 9.62 10.50 9.62
N SER A 69 10.26 9.61 10.39
CA SER A 69 11.72 9.54 10.52
C SER A 69 12.34 8.25 9.96
N GLY A 70 11.54 7.21 9.79
CA GLY A 70 12.04 5.96 9.22
C GLY A 70 10.93 5.03 8.79
N ILE A 71 11.24 4.18 7.83
CA ILE A 71 10.39 3.10 7.34
C ILE A 71 11.24 1.86 7.17
N VAL A 72 10.75 0.73 7.69
CA VAL A 72 11.26 -0.60 7.37
C VAL A 72 10.21 -1.28 6.50
N ASP A 73 10.55 -1.56 5.27
CA ASP A 73 9.71 -2.32 4.35
C ASP A 73 9.94 -3.81 4.59
N LEU A 74 8.87 -4.53 4.89
CA LEU A 74 8.93 -5.96 5.11
C LEU A 74 8.81 -6.75 3.79
N GLU A 75 8.61 -6.06 2.66
CA GLU A 75 8.46 -6.67 1.33
C GLU A 75 7.47 -7.84 1.34
N HIS A 76 7.92 -9.03 0.99
CA HIS A 76 7.12 -10.26 0.98
C HIS A 76 7.05 -10.98 2.32
N PHE A 77 7.74 -10.50 3.35
CA PHE A 77 7.67 -11.11 4.68
C PHE A 77 6.29 -10.88 5.30
N GLN A 78 5.60 -11.97 5.57
CA GLN A 78 4.28 -11.94 6.20
C GLN A 78 4.41 -11.89 7.73
N ALA A 79 4.31 -10.68 8.28
CA ALA A 79 4.31 -10.48 9.73
C ALA A 79 3.00 -10.93 10.41
N PHE A 80 1.94 -11.12 9.64
CA PHE A 80 0.60 -11.49 10.11
C PHE A 80 0.03 -12.63 9.27
N PRO A 81 -0.94 -13.41 9.79
CA PRO A 81 -1.61 -14.48 9.02
C PRO A 81 -2.35 -13.98 7.77
N ALA A 82 -2.70 -12.68 7.72
CA ALA A 82 -3.33 -12.07 6.56
C ALA A 82 -2.32 -11.80 5.46
N THR A 83 -2.69 -12.07 4.20
CA THR A 83 -1.88 -11.77 3.01
C THR A 83 -1.85 -10.26 2.76
N THR A 84 -0.98 -9.55 3.46
CA THR A 84 -0.89 -8.10 3.41
C THR A 84 0.57 -7.68 3.45
N TYR A 85 0.99 -6.87 2.49
CA TYR A 85 2.29 -6.19 2.57
C TYR A 85 2.29 -5.24 3.74
N SER A 86 3.24 -5.42 4.64
CA SER A 86 3.35 -4.64 5.87
C SER A 86 4.64 -3.84 5.89
N LEU A 87 4.62 -2.74 6.64
CA LEU A 87 5.81 -1.96 6.92
C LEU A 87 5.80 -1.48 8.38
N ILE A 88 6.98 -1.17 8.89
CA ILE A 88 7.14 -0.52 10.18
C ILE A 88 7.46 0.94 9.90
N SER A 89 6.66 1.85 10.45
CA SER A 89 6.89 3.30 10.35
C SER A 89 7.29 3.88 11.69
N ARG A 90 8.34 4.69 11.69
CA ARG A 90 8.85 5.40 12.87
C ARG A 90 8.57 6.90 12.74
N PHE A 91 7.93 7.46 13.76
CA PHE A 91 7.59 8.87 13.87
C PHE A 91 8.24 9.49 15.10
N GLN A 92 8.65 10.76 14.97
CA GLN A 92 9.27 11.52 16.06
C GLN A 92 8.60 12.89 16.18
N SER A 93 8.18 13.28 17.39
CA SER A 93 7.53 14.58 17.65
C SER A 93 8.48 15.75 17.42
N ALA A 94 9.71 15.65 17.91
CA ALA A 94 10.72 16.72 17.83
C ALA A 94 11.73 16.48 16.70
N LYS A 95 11.25 16.03 15.54
CA LYS A 95 12.12 15.85 14.39
C LYS A 95 12.60 17.19 13.84
N LYS A 96 13.93 17.35 13.72
CA LYS A 96 14.58 18.62 13.34
C LYS A 96 14.93 18.70 11.86
N ASP A 97 14.96 17.59 11.15
CA ASP A 97 15.34 17.49 9.75
C ASP A 97 14.24 16.83 8.91
N ASP A 98 14.40 16.80 7.61
CA ASP A 98 13.47 16.17 6.67
C ASP A 98 13.96 14.79 6.20
N LYS A 99 14.83 14.13 6.97
CA LYS A 99 15.42 12.84 6.60
C LYS A 99 14.50 11.70 7.02
N ILE A 100 14.25 10.79 6.11
CA ILE A 100 13.51 9.56 6.31
C ILE A 100 14.44 8.41 5.96
N GLU A 101 14.80 7.62 6.93
CA GLU A 101 15.62 6.43 6.71
C GLU A 101 14.76 5.29 6.17
N TYR A 102 15.08 4.82 4.98
CA TYR A 102 14.38 3.73 4.33
C TYR A 102 15.20 2.46 4.41
N TYR A 103 14.65 1.46 5.09
CA TYR A 103 15.24 0.16 5.32
C TYR A 103 14.42 -0.93 4.63
N ILE A 104 15.09 -2.02 4.29
CA ILE A 104 14.46 -3.28 3.88
C ILE A 104 14.79 -4.35 4.91
N PHE A 105 13.79 -5.16 5.24
CA PHE A 105 13.95 -6.30 6.13
C PHE A 105 14.45 -7.52 5.36
N ASN A 106 15.51 -8.15 5.87
CA ASN A 106 16.02 -9.40 5.33
C ASN A 106 15.60 -10.57 6.25
N PRO A 107 14.65 -11.42 5.83
CA PRO A 107 14.16 -12.50 6.67
C PRO A 107 15.16 -13.62 6.90
N ASN A 108 16.18 -13.79 6.03
CA ASN A 108 17.14 -14.88 6.12
C ASN A 108 18.08 -14.74 7.32
N ASN A 109 18.43 -13.51 7.68
CA ASN A 109 19.32 -13.22 8.80
C ASN A 109 18.65 -12.33 9.88
N THR A 110 17.37 -12.07 9.74
CA THR A 110 16.57 -11.26 10.67
C THR A 110 17.16 -9.86 10.89
N SER A 111 17.73 -9.26 9.84
CA SER A 111 18.34 -7.93 9.88
C SER A 111 17.54 -6.91 9.11
N ILE A 112 17.79 -5.63 9.39
CA ILE A 112 17.33 -4.51 8.60
C ILE A 112 18.52 -3.85 7.91
N GLU A 113 18.38 -3.54 6.65
CA GLU A 113 19.42 -2.93 5.83
C GLU A 113 18.99 -1.54 5.38
N LEU A 114 19.80 -0.52 5.69
CA LEU A 114 19.56 0.82 5.19
C LEU A 114 19.76 0.85 3.67
N LYS A 115 18.71 1.14 2.91
CA LYS A 115 18.78 1.28 1.46
C LYS A 115 19.11 2.70 1.03
N THR A 116 18.46 3.69 1.64
CA THR A 116 18.66 5.09 1.30
C THR A 116 18.09 6.00 2.36
N ILE A 117 18.50 7.26 2.33
CA ILE A 117 17.90 8.34 3.11
C ILE A 117 17.12 9.23 2.15
N LEU A 118 15.84 9.40 2.40
CA LEU A 118 14.90 10.15 1.58
C LEU A 118 14.44 11.42 2.32
N SER A 119 13.82 12.33 1.60
CA SER A 119 13.09 13.46 2.20
C SER A 119 11.58 13.29 1.98
N GLN A 120 10.77 14.00 2.77
CA GLN A 120 9.32 14.01 2.60
C GLN A 120 8.91 14.40 1.16
N ASN A 121 9.62 15.37 0.60
CA ASN A 121 9.37 15.80 -0.77
C ASN A 121 9.71 14.70 -1.80
N GLN A 122 10.76 13.91 -1.56
CA GLN A 122 11.16 12.84 -2.49
C GLN A 122 10.14 11.71 -2.53
N ILE A 123 9.57 11.33 -1.40
CA ILE A 123 8.59 10.25 -1.34
C ILE A 123 7.19 10.69 -1.79
N THR A 124 6.88 11.99 -1.74
CA THR A 124 5.53 12.50 -2.06
C THR A 124 5.39 12.78 -3.55
N ILE A 125 4.53 12.03 -4.23
CA ILE A 125 4.18 12.22 -5.63
C ILE A 125 2.65 12.15 -5.75
N ASN A 126 1.99 13.23 -6.17
CA ASN A 126 0.51 13.29 -6.32
C ASN A 126 -0.28 12.92 -5.06
N GLU A 127 0.11 13.38 -3.90
CA GLU A 127 -0.50 13.04 -2.61
C GLU A 127 -0.31 11.57 -2.18
N TYR A 128 0.39 10.75 -2.96
CA TYR A 128 0.80 9.39 -2.61
C TYR A 128 2.25 9.38 -2.14
N PHE A 129 2.59 8.38 -1.32
CA PHE A 129 3.96 8.15 -0.89
C PHE A 129 4.52 6.95 -1.64
N PHE A 130 5.67 7.14 -2.25
CA PHE A 130 6.42 6.09 -2.94
C PHE A 130 7.76 5.89 -2.26
N LEU A 131 8.13 4.65 -2.07
CA LEU A 131 9.40 4.23 -1.50
C LEU A 131 10.26 3.61 -2.60
N GLY A 132 11.56 3.85 -2.56
CA GLY A 132 12.48 3.31 -3.56
C GLY A 132 13.77 4.11 -3.64
N SER A 133 14.60 3.79 -4.62
CA SER A 133 15.82 4.56 -4.88
C SER A 133 15.51 5.98 -5.36
N THR A 134 16.44 6.90 -5.15
CA THR A 134 16.32 8.29 -5.63
C THR A 134 16.08 8.37 -7.12
N ASP A 135 16.73 7.50 -7.91
CA ASP A 135 16.60 7.47 -9.38
C ASP A 135 15.20 6.99 -9.80
N MET A 136 14.67 5.96 -9.13
CA MET A 136 13.30 5.49 -9.34
C MET A 136 12.30 6.60 -9.05
N LEU A 137 12.41 7.27 -7.91
CA LEU A 137 11.50 8.35 -7.52
C LEU A 137 11.60 9.55 -8.47
N SER A 138 12.80 9.89 -8.95
CA SER A 138 12.98 10.95 -9.94
C SER A 138 12.32 10.60 -11.28
N SER A 139 12.40 9.36 -11.69
CA SER A 139 11.78 8.84 -12.92
C SER A 139 10.26 8.85 -12.83
N LEU A 140 9.69 8.42 -11.69
CA LEU A 140 8.24 8.47 -11.44
C LEU A 140 7.69 9.90 -11.52
N ARG A 141 8.46 10.89 -11.04
CA ARG A 141 8.06 12.30 -11.15
C ARG A 141 8.00 12.82 -12.59
N LYS A 142 8.91 12.37 -13.44
CA LYS A 142 8.90 12.73 -14.86
C LYS A 142 7.69 12.18 -15.59
N ILE A 143 7.27 10.94 -15.28
CA ILE A 143 6.10 10.30 -15.89
C ILE A 143 4.80 11.08 -15.59
N LYS A 144 4.72 11.73 -14.43
CA LYS A 144 3.54 12.48 -14.01
C LYS A 144 3.21 13.67 -14.89
N SER A 145 4.18 14.29 -15.54
CA SER A 145 3.95 15.52 -16.34
C SER A 145 3.07 15.28 -17.58
N THR A 146 2.81 14.03 -17.94
CA THR A 146 1.96 13.63 -19.07
C THR A 146 0.57 13.18 -18.59
N THR A 147 -0.19 14.10 -17.99
CA THR A 147 -1.52 13.81 -17.44
C THR A 147 -2.60 13.54 -18.48
N GLU A 148 -2.37 13.83 -19.74
CA GLU A 148 -3.25 13.45 -20.83
C GLU A 148 -2.59 12.40 -21.71
N ASN A 149 -2.78 11.14 -21.36
CA ASN A 149 -2.39 10.08 -22.27
C ASN A 149 -3.39 9.99 -23.44
N LYS A 150 -3.10 10.70 -24.53
CA LYS A 150 -3.91 10.69 -25.75
C LYS A 150 -3.91 9.34 -26.47
N TYR A 151 -3.01 8.43 -26.08
CA TYR A 151 -2.76 7.18 -26.79
C TYR A 151 -3.26 5.92 -26.08
N ALA A 152 -3.58 6.01 -24.78
CA ALA A 152 -4.07 4.86 -24.05
C ALA A 152 -5.05 5.24 -22.93
N ILE A 153 -6.09 4.45 -22.77
CA ILE A 153 -7.02 4.52 -21.65
C ILE A 153 -6.69 3.38 -20.72
N VAL A 154 -6.20 3.71 -19.51
CA VAL A 154 -5.95 2.72 -18.48
C VAL A 154 -7.22 2.52 -17.65
N LYS A 155 -7.73 1.31 -17.63
CA LYS A 155 -8.88 0.90 -16.82
C LYS A 155 -8.47 -0.27 -15.94
N ASN A 156 -9.08 -0.36 -14.76
CA ASN A 156 -8.99 -1.60 -13.98
C ASN A 156 -9.61 -2.73 -14.80
N GLY A 157 -8.90 -3.85 -14.85
CA GLY A 157 -9.42 -5.06 -15.43
C GLY A 157 -10.55 -5.67 -14.58
N PHE A 158 -10.92 -6.87 -14.91
CA PHE A 158 -11.91 -7.63 -14.16
C PHE A 158 -11.26 -8.15 -12.86
N ALA A 159 -11.93 -7.92 -11.73
CA ALA A 159 -11.56 -8.50 -10.44
C ALA A 159 -12.72 -9.32 -9.90
N THR A 160 -12.46 -10.53 -9.42
CA THR A 160 -13.45 -11.37 -8.77
C THR A 160 -13.15 -11.49 -7.29
N LEU A 161 -14.20 -11.54 -6.47
CA LEU A 161 -14.09 -11.82 -5.03
C LEU A 161 -14.09 -13.33 -4.73
N ALA A 162 -14.27 -14.15 -5.75
CA ALA A 162 -14.40 -15.60 -5.64
C ALA A 162 -13.69 -16.31 -6.80
N ASP A 163 -12.41 -16.12 -6.93
CA ASP A 163 -11.60 -16.64 -8.04
C ASP A 163 -11.75 -18.16 -8.21
N LYS A 164 -11.85 -18.91 -7.11
CA LYS A 164 -12.06 -20.36 -7.14
C LYS A 164 -13.37 -20.76 -7.82
N VAL A 165 -14.36 -19.85 -7.86
CA VAL A 165 -15.68 -20.10 -8.47
C VAL A 165 -15.73 -19.62 -9.92
N PHE A 166 -15.11 -18.49 -10.21
CA PHE A 166 -15.22 -17.81 -11.49
C PHE A 166 -14.03 -18.01 -12.43
N ILE A 167 -12.88 -18.44 -11.90
CA ILE A 167 -11.69 -18.73 -12.69
C ILE A 167 -11.46 -20.25 -12.66
N GLY A 168 -11.47 -20.87 -13.82
CA GLY A 168 -11.20 -22.30 -14.00
C GLY A 168 -10.02 -22.54 -14.93
N ASN A 169 -9.33 -23.64 -14.71
CA ASN A 169 -8.30 -24.13 -15.64
C ASN A 169 -8.91 -25.24 -16.52
N PHE A 170 -8.86 -25.06 -17.82
CA PHE A 170 -9.21 -26.12 -18.76
C PHE A 170 -7.93 -26.65 -19.40
N GLY A 171 -7.63 -27.93 -19.14
CA GLY A 171 -6.52 -28.63 -19.74
C GLY A 171 -6.88 -29.04 -21.17
N PHE A 172 -6.07 -28.60 -22.14
CA PHE A 172 -5.95 -29.20 -23.45
C PHE A 172 -4.59 -29.87 -23.52
N SER A 173 -4.38 -30.79 -24.45
CA SER A 173 -3.16 -31.59 -24.60
C SER A 173 -1.85 -30.79 -24.70
N SER A 174 -1.89 -29.50 -24.74
CA SER A 174 -0.74 -28.57 -24.88
C SER A 174 -0.66 -27.49 -23.78
N GLY A 175 -1.44 -27.56 -22.70
CA GLY A 175 -1.37 -26.58 -21.60
C GLY A 175 -2.70 -26.24 -20.98
N CYS A 176 -2.67 -25.64 -19.80
CA CYS A 176 -3.88 -25.14 -19.11
C CYS A 176 -4.18 -23.72 -19.56
N ILE A 177 -5.43 -23.47 -19.99
CA ILE A 177 -5.91 -22.13 -20.28
C ILE A 177 -6.81 -21.68 -19.16
N LYS A 178 -6.50 -20.54 -18.52
CA LYS A 178 -7.40 -19.91 -17.57
C LYS A 178 -8.59 -19.31 -18.29
N VAL A 179 -9.78 -19.55 -17.79
CA VAL A 179 -11.03 -19.07 -18.35
C VAL A 179 -11.92 -18.46 -17.28
N LEU A 180 -12.70 -17.46 -17.65
CA LEU A 180 -13.67 -16.81 -16.79
C LEU A 180 -15.07 -17.30 -17.11
N LYS A 181 -15.85 -17.58 -16.06
CA LYS A 181 -17.27 -17.88 -16.19
C LYS A 181 -18.06 -16.59 -16.30
N ALA A 182 -18.68 -16.37 -17.43
CA ALA A 182 -19.57 -15.23 -17.63
C ALA A 182 -20.88 -15.38 -16.83
N SER A 183 -21.61 -14.29 -16.68
CA SER A 183 -22.90 -14.24 -15.98
C SER A 183 -23.96 -15.20 -16.53
N ASN A 184 -23.85 -15.56 -17.81
CA ASN A 184 -24.71 -16.54 -18.48
C ASN A 184 -24.27 -18.01 -18.27
N GLY A 185 -23.28 -18.24 -17.42
CA GLY A 185 -22.74 -19.57 -17.14
C GLY A 185 -21.75 -20.12 -18.17
N ARG A 186 -21.47 -19.38 -19.23
CA ARG A 186 -20.49 -19.79 -20.25
C ARG A 186 -19.08 -19.42 -19.83
N TRP A 187 -18.11 -20.29 -20.18
CA TRP A 187 -16.70 -20.03 -19.97
C TRP A 187 -16.12 -19.25 -21.17
N SER A 188 -15.34 -18.24 -20.87
CA SER A 188 -14.64 -17.44 -21.88
C SER A 188 -13.14 -17.49 -21.64
N LYS A 189 -12.38 -17.61 -22.74
CA LYS A 189 -10.93 -17.59 -22.69
C LYS A 189 -10.44 -16.22 -22.22
N CYS A 190 -9.53 -16.22 -21.27
CA CYS A 190 -8.88 -15.01 -20.76
C CYS A 190 -7.39 -15.06 -21.05
N ILE A 191 -6.84 -13.88 -21.35
CA ILE A 191 -5.39 -13.69 -21.42
C ILE A 191 -4.95 -13.16 -20.04
N PHE A 192 -4.08 -13.89 -19.36
CA PHE A 192 -3.46 -13.48 -18.12
C PHE A 192 -2.00 -13.14 -18.37
N PRO A 193 -1.45 -12.13 -17.69
CA PRO A 193 -0.04 -11.76 -17.81
C PRO A 193 0.90 -12.75 -17.07
N TYR A 194 0.38 -13.90 -16.65
CA TYR A 194 1.13 -14.90 -15.90
C TYR A 194 1.41 -16.12 -16.76
N ASP A 195 2.54 -16.75 -16.53
CA ASP A 195 2.89 -18.03 -17.15
C ASP A 195 2.01 -19.18 -16.65
N GLU A 196 2.24 -20.39 -17.16
CA GLU A 196 1.48 -21.59 -16.79
C GLU A 196 1.65 -21.99 -15.32
N SER A 197 2.72 -21.53 -14.65
CA SER A 197 2.99 -21.74 -13.22
C SER A 197 2.27 -20.73 -12.33
N GLY A 198 1.71 -19.67 -12.91
CA GLY A 198 1.08 -18.58 -12.20
C GLY A 198 2.05 -17.47 -11.77
N SER A 199 3.27 -17.51 -12.30
CA SER A 199 4.26 -16.44 -12.11
C SER A 199 4.05 -15.31 -13.12
N PRO A 200 4.21 -14.02 -12.72
CA PRO A 200 4.07 -12.87 -13.60
C PRO A 200 5.17 -12.78 -14.65
#